data_78c45bf1a003ce2191aab566941ba985
#
_entry.id   78c45bf1a003ce2191aab566941ba985
#
_cell.length_a   1.000
_cell.length_b   1.000
_cell.length_c   1.000
_cell.angle_alpha   90.00
_cell.angle_beta   90.00
_cell.angle_gamma   90.00
#
_symmetry.space_group_name_H-M   'P 1'
#
loop_
_entity.id
_entity.type
_entity.pdbx_description
1 polymer ?
#
loop_
_entity_poly.entity_id
_entity_poly.type
_entity_poly.pdbx_seq_one_letter_code
_entity_poly.pdbx_strand_id
1 'polypeptide(L)' 'MRSPNKKLTPFGKLVVKALADQDKTKAELAAEVGVAQQYLSYILNGTRSGDKYLPAIVAALELDPKKVSKAIAA' A
#
# COMPACT_ATOMS: atom_id res chain seq x y z
N MET A 1 -3.48 2.04 23.17
CA MET A 1 -3.18 1.69 22.68
C MET A 1 -2.61 1.28 22.05
N ARG A 2 -2.29 0.74 21.77
CA ARG A 2 -1.78 0.37 21.20
C ARG A 2 -1.56 -0.19 20.33
N SER A 3 -1.09 0.11 20.44
CA SER A 3 -0.79 -0.18 19.23
C SER A 3 -0.42 -1.46 18.76
N PRO A 4 -0.93 -1.87 17.84
CA PRO A 4 -0.54 -3.11 17.30
C PRO A 4 0.89 -3.12 16.90
N ASN A 5 1.40 -4.20 16.91
CA ASN A 5 2.72 -4.48 16.58
C ASN A 5 3.02 -4.34 15.13
N LYS A 6 2.08 -4.05 14.30
CA LYS A 6 2.34 -3.95 12.89
C LYS A 6 2.58 -2.52 12.50
N LYS A 7 3.77 -2.24 12.00
CA LYS A 7 4.10 -0.92 11.54
C LYS A 7 4.01 -0.88 10.03
N LEU A 8 3.45 0.18 9.53
CA LEU A 8 3.44 0.40 8.09
C LEU A 8 4.82 0.83 7.65
N THR A 9 5.25 0.32 6.50
CA THR A 9 6.45 0.80 5.85
C THR A 9 6.18 2.20 5.30
N PRO A 10 7.21 2.95 4.90
CA PRO A 10 6.97 4.24 4.25
C PRO A 10 6.05 4.13 3.05
N PHE A 11 6.21 3.06 2.27
CA PHE A 11 5.30 2.81 1.16
C PHE A 11 3.88 2.53 1.65
N GLY A 12 3.75 1.76 2.71
CA GLY A 12 2.44 1.48 3.29
C GLY A 12 1.74 2.74 3.77
N LYS A 13 2.48 3.64 4.39
CA LYS A 13 1.91 4.91 4.84
C LYS A 13 1.43 5.73 3.66
N LEU A 14 2.20 5.76 2.60
CA LEU A 14 1.83 6.49 1.39
C LEU A 14 0.54 5.93 0.81
N VAL A 15 0.40 4.62 0.75
CA VAL A 15 -0.79 3.96 0.23
C VAL A 15 -2.01 4.26 1.12
N VAL A 16 -1.86 4.12 2.43
CA VAL A 16 -2.97 4.36 3.35
C VAL A 16 -3.45 5.81 3.26
N LYS A 17 -2.51 6.73 3.15
CA LYS A 17 -2.86 8.14 3.01
C LYS A 17 -3.63 8.37 1.71
N ALA A 18 -3.20 7.77 0.61
CA ALA A 18 -3.89 7.89 -0.65
C ALA A 18 -5.29 7.30 -0.60
N LEU A 19 -5.45 6.17 0.08
CA LEU A 19 -6.76 5.57 0.25
C LEU A 19 -7.71 6.52 0.98
N ALA A 20 -7.20 7.12 2.05
CA ALA A 20 -8.02 8.06 2.82
C ALA A 20 -8.39 9.28 1.99
N ASP A 21 -7.43 9.80 1.22
CA ASP A 21 -7.67 10.97 0.38
C ASP A 21 -8.71 10.68 -0.71
N GLN A 22 -8.79 9.44 -1.16
CA GLN A 22 -9.68 9.05 -2.24
C GLN A 22 -10.94 8.35 -1.75
N ASP A 23 -11.13 8.28 -0.43
CA ASP A 23 -12.26 7.57 0.17
C ASP A 23 -12.35 6.13 -0.29
N LYS A 24 -11.22 5.48 -0.44
CA LYS A 24 -11.15 4.07 -0.82
C LYS A 24 -10.79 3.22 0.37
N THR A 25 -11.25 1.98 0.36
CA THR A 25 -10.88 1.01 1.38
C THR A 25 -9.79 0.10 0.85
N LYS A 26 -9.11 -0.58 1.79
CA LYS A 26 -8.11 -1.58 1.41
C LYS A 26 -8.74 -2.69 0.59
N ALA A 27 -9.97 -3.07 0.93
CA ALA A 27 -10.67 -4.11 0.19
C ALA A 27 -10.88 -3.71 -1.27
N GLU A 28 -11.25 -2.46 -1.50
CA GLU A 28 -11.42 -1.96 -2.85
C GLU A 28 -10.10 -1.97 -3.62
N LEU A 29 -9.03 -1.51 -2.98
CA LEU A 29 -7.73 -1.51 -3.61
C LEU A 29 -7.28 -2.94 -3.93
N ALA A 30 -7.47 -3.85 -3.00
CA ALA A 30 -7.08 -5.25 -3.22
C ALA A 30 -7.81 -5.83 -4.41
N ALA A 31 -9.09 -5.52 -4.55
CA ALA A 31 -9.87 -5.98 -5.69
C ALA A 31 -9.35 -5.39 -7.00
N GLU A 32 -8.99 -4.12 -7.00
CA GLU A 32 -8.45 -3.47 -8.19
C GLU A 32 -7.10 -4.04 -8.61
N VAL A 33 -6.28 -4.37 -7.62
CA VAL A 33 -4.96 -4.93 -7.86
C VAL A 33 -5.05 -6.42 -8.22
N GLY A 34 -6.08 -7.09 -7.70
CA GLY A 34 -6.26 -8.51 -7.97
C GLY A 34 -5.64 -9.41 -6.93
N VAL A 35 -5.56 -8.96 -5.69
CA VAL A 35 -5.01 -9.76 -4.59
C VAL A 35 -6.00 -9.81 -3.45
N ALA A 36 -5.76 -10.74 -2.51
CA ALA A 36 -6.55 -10.79 -1.30
C ALA A 36 -6.23 -9.58 -0.43
N GLN A 37 -7.22 -9.11 0.31
CA GLN A 37 -7.02 -7.98 1.21
C GLN A 37 -5.92 -8.26 2.22
N GLN A 38 -5.85 -9.48 2.72
CA GLN A 38 -4.81 -9.87 3.67
C GLN A 38 -3.42 -9.76 3.05
N TYR A 39 -3.29 -10.17 1.79
CA TYR A 39 -2.00 -10.08 1.11
C TYR A 39 -1.59 -8.63 0.91
N LEU A 40 -2.56 -7.77 0.57
CA LEU A 40 -2.29 -6.35 0.46
C LEU A 40 -1.77 -5.80 1.78
N SER A 41 -2.37 -6.19 2.90
CA SER A 41 -1.89 -5.78 4.22
C SER A 41 -0.44 -6.19 4.44
N TYR A 42 -0.08 -7.38 4.00
CA TYR A 42 1.31 -7.85 4.14
C TYR A 42 2.28 -7.00 3.33
N ILE A 43 1.86 -6.55 2.16
CA ILE A 43 2.68 -5.66 1.34
C ILE A 43 2.87 -4.32 2.07
N LEU A 44 1.80 -3.79 2.64
CA LEU A 44 1.84 -2.47 3.28
C LEU A 44 2.66 -2.47 4.56
N ASN A 45 2.71 -3.59 5.27
CA ASN A 45 3.48 -3.64 6.52
C ASN A 45 4.87 -4.24 6.34
N GLY A 46 5.24 -4.59 5.11
CA GLY A 46 6.58 -5.07 4.83
C GLY A 46 6.78 -6.56 4.99
N THR A 47 5.74 -7.32 5.34
CA THR A 47 5.84 -8.77 5.47
C THR A 47 6.12 -9.42 4.12
N ARG A 48 5.56 -8.85 3.06
CA ARG A 48 5.81 -9.28 1.68
C ARG A 48 6.28 -8.09 0.87
N SER A 49 7.18 -8.31 -0.07
CA SER A 49 7.70 -7.23 -0.90
C SER A 49 6.64 -6.68 -1.85
N GLY A 50 5.84 -7.57 -2.42
CA GLY A 50 4.80 -7.15 -3.34
C GLY A 50 5.30 -6.52 -4.63
N ASP A 51 6.56 -6.71 -4.98
CA ASP A 51 7.16 -6.09 -6.16
C ASP A 51 6.31 -6.27 -7.41
N LYS A 52 5.74 -7.45 -7.55
CA LYS A 52 4.92 -7.80 -8.70
C LYS A 52 3.69 -6.91 -8.83
N TYR A 53 3.18 -6.45 -7.69
CA TYR A 53 1.93 -5.69 -7.64
C TYR A 53 2.13 -4.19 -7.44
N LEU A 54 3.36 -3.75 -7.22
CA LEU A 54 3.61 -2.33 -6.99
C LEU A 54 3.13 -1.45 -8.14
N PRO A 55 3.40 -1.79 -9.42
CA PRO A 55 2.90 -0.95 -10.50
C PRO A 55 1.36 -0.86 -10.52
N ALA A 56 0.70 -1.97 -10.18
CA ALA A 56 -0.76 -1.98 -10.15
C ALA A 56 -1.29 -1.09 -9.03
N ILE A 57 -0.66 -1.13 -7.87
CA ILE A 57 -1.05 -0.30 -6.74
C ILE A 57 -0.85 1.17 -7.09
N VAL A 58 0.29 1.50 -7.67
CA VAL A 58 0.60 2.87 -8.07
C VAL A 58 -0.45 3.37 -9.08
N ALA A 59 -0.77 2.55 -10.05
CA ALA A 59 -1.75 2.92 -11.07
C ALA A 59 -3.15 3.07 -10.47
N ALA A 60 -3.54 2.16 -9.59
CA ALA A 60 -4.87 2.18 -9.01
C ALA A 60 -5.10 3.43 -8.16
N LEU A 61 -4.08 3.91 -7.49
CA LEU A 61 -4.17 5.08 -6.62
C LEU A 61 -3.62 6.34 -7.26
N GLU A 62 -3.10 6.23 -8.48
CA GLU A 62 -2.48 7.36 -9.19
C GLU A 62 -1.40 8.04 -8.34
N LEU A 63 -0.57 7.21 -7.73
CA LEU A 63 0.50 7.71 -6.89
C LEU A 63 1.61 8.34 -7.72
N ASP A 64 2.31 9.30 -7.11
CA ASP A 64 3.46 9.91 -7.74
C ASP A 64 4.62 8.91 -7.75
N PRO A 65 5.12 8.50 -8.92
CA PRO A 65 6.21 7.53 -8.99
C PRO A 65 7.45 7.96 -8.22
N LYS A 66 7.70 9.25 -8.16
CA LYS A 66 8.84 9.77 -7.42
C LYS A 66 8.70 9.54 -5.93
N LYS A 67 7.49 9.76 -5.41
CA LYS A 67 7.23 9.53 -3.98
C LYS A 67 7.30 8.05 -3.65
N VAL A 68 6.79 7.22 -4.54
CA VAL A 68 6.85 5.77 -4.36
C VAL A 68 8.29 5.30 -4.34
N SER A 69 9.09 5.76 -5.28
CA SER A 69 10.49 5.40 -5.36
C SER A 69 11.25 5.79 -4.10
N LYS A 70 11.00 6.99 -3.59
CA LYS A 70 11.59 7.44 -2.34
C LYS A 70 11.18 6.58 -1.17
N ALA A 71 9.91 6.25 -1.10
CA ALA A 71 9.39 5.45 0.01
C ALA A 71 9.99 4.06 0.01
N ILE A 72 10.18 3.48 -1.15
CA ILE A 72 10.76 2.15 -1.27
C ILE A 72 12.25 2.19 -0.98
N ALA A 73 12.94 3.21 -1.45
CA ALA A 73 14.38 3.33 -1.25
C ALA A 73 14.74 3.67 0.19
N ALA A 74 13.83 4.28 0.91
CA ALA A 74 14.06 4.58 2.31
C ALA A 74 13.96 3.33 3.14
#